data_d94115d4275a595162355486372c1874
#
_entry.id   d94115d4275a595162355486372c1874
#
_cell.length_a   1.000
_cell.length_b   1.000
_cell.length_c   1.000
_cell.angle_alpha   90.00
_cell.angle_beta   90.00
_cell.angle_gamma   90.00
#
_symmetry.space_group_name_H-M   'P 1'
#
loop_
_entity.id
_entity.type
_entity.pdbx_description
1 polymer ?
#
loop_
_entity_poly.entity_id
_entity_poly.type
_entity_poly.pdbx_seq_one_letter_code
_entity_poly.pdbx_strand_id
1 'polypeptide(L)'
;MTKLETINAEDLQNRTYEPTHFLADELIPEGLHILAGAPKIGKSWLALWLCLCIAQGQALWNFATTQGEALYLSLEDSFQRIQTRLFDLTEDAPPTLHFAILADTLKHGLEQQIEQFLTEHPTTKLVVIDTLQRVRSAGSDSNLYANDYQDIGLLKRLADRRHIAILLIHHLRKLHDDDPMNMISGSTGLSGAADSTFVLQKSSRLANIASLHCTGRDIADRTLKLEFGEEDHIWKLLEDSKTCSGASRISTLRIENLLSELLQKESEISAPAKALLEKIDPAGSEDW
;
A
#
# COMPACT_ATOMS: atom_id res chain seq x y z
N MET A 1 12.13 -29.57 -21.69
CA MET A 1 10.99 -28.64 -21.61
C MET A 1 10.18 -28.97 -20.38
N THR A 2 10.04 -28.06 -19.45
CA THR A 2 9.17 -28.19 -18.29
C THR A 2 7.72 -28.20 -18.77
N LYS A 3 6.93 -29.21 -18.31
CA LYS A 3 5.51 -29.33 -18.64
C LYS A 3 4.76 -28.11 -18.09
N LEU A 4 3.85 -27.57 -18.90
CA LEU A 4 2.96 -26.50 -18.43
C LEU A 4 2.05 -27.05 -17.32
N GLU A 5 2.06 -26.40 -16.16
CA GLU A 5 1.14 -26.70 -15.07
C GLU A 5 -0.21 -26.03 -15.37
N THR A 6 -1.26 -26.80 -15.40
CA THR A 6 -2.61 -26.33 -15.75
C THR A 6 -3.64 -26.87 -14.78
N ILE A 7 -4.64 -26.07 -14.51
CA ILE A 7 -5.86 -26.44 -13.80
C ILE A 7 -7.05 -26.04 -14.68
N ASN A 8 -8.09 -26.87 -14.73
CA ASN A 8 -9.32 -26.51 -15.44
C ASN A 8 -10.18 -25.56 -14.61
N ALA A 9 -11.15 -24.91 -15.25
CA ALA A 9 -11.94 -23.86 -14.61
C ALA A 9 -12.82 -24.38 -13.45
N GLU A 10 -13.37 -25.60 -13.57
CA GLU A 10 -14.19 -26.23 -12.54
C GLU A 10 -13.36 -26.49 -11.27
N ASP A 11 -12.19 -27.15 -11.44
CA ASP A 11 -11.30 -27.40 -10.30
C ASP A 11 -10.79 -26.10 -9.67
N LEU A 12 -10.50 -25.09 -10.49
CA LEU A 12 -10.07 -23.78 -10.00
C LEU A 12 -11.16 -23.09 -9.17
N GLN A 13 -12.41 -23.14 -9.62
CA GLN A 13 -13.56 -22.55 -8.93
C GLN A 13 -13.85 -23.23 -7.58
N ASN A 14 -13.60 -24.54 -7.50
CA ASN A 14 -13.81 -25.35 -6.29
C ASN A 14 -12.63 -25.29 -5.30
N ARG A 15 -11.49 -24.67 -5.67
CA ARG A 15 -10.37 -24.48 -4.75
C ARG A 15 -10.64 -23.35 -3.77
N THR A 16 -10.28 -23.59 -2.53
CA THR A 16 -10.21 -22.54 -1.50
C THR A 16 -8.82 -21.92 -1.52
N TYR A 17 -8.74 -20.61 -1.69
CA TYR A 17 -7.51 -19.84 -1.58
C TYR A 17 -7.59 -18.94 -0.34
N GLU A 18 -6.42 -18.70 0.27
CA GLU A 18 -6.33 -17.70 1.32
C GLU A 18 -6.71 -16.33 0.75
N PRO A 19 -7.47 -15.51 1.51
CA PRO A 19 -7.79 -14.16 1.09
C PRO A 19 -6.51 -13.32 0.96
N THR A 20 -6.54 -12.28 0.12
CA THR A 20 -5.45 -11.32 0.00
C THR A 20 -5.14 -10.72 1.37
N HIS A 21 -3.89 -10.84 1.81
CA HIS A 21 -3.43 -10.25 3.05
C HIS A 21 -3.05 -8.78 2.82
N PHE A 22 -3.46 -7.92 3.74
CA PHE A 22 -3.19 -6.49 3.71
C PHE A 22 -2.26 -6.08 4.85
N LEU A 23 -1.28 -5.22 4.53
CA LEU A 23 -0.46 -4.53 5.52
C LEU A 23 -1.19 -3.32 6.11
N ALA A 24 -1.93 -2.61 5.27
CA ALA A 24 -2.92 -1.63 5.67
C ALA A 24 -4.23 -1.99 4.95
N ASP A 25 -5.27 -2.29 5.73
CA ASP A 25 -6.53 -2.82 5.23
C ASP A 25 -7.08 -1.99 4.07
N GLU A 26 -7.54 -2.67 3.01
CA GLU A 26 -8.10 -2.06 1.80
C GLU A 26 -7.17 -1.10 1.03
N LEU A 27 -5.93 -0.86 1.51
CA LEU A 27 -5.02 0.12 0.92
C LEU A 27 -3.71 -0.50 0.43
N ILE A 28 -3.03 -1.29 1.24
CA ILE A 28 -1.73 -1.88 0.90
C ILE A 28 -1.78 -3.39 1.10
N PRO A 29 -2.03 -4.19 0.05
CA PRO A 29 -1.90 -5.64 0.10
C PRO A 29 -0.43 -6.08 0.10
N GLU A 30 -0.16 -7.37 0.28
CA GLU A 30 1.12 -7.99 -0.09
C GLU A 30 1.36 -7.79 -1.59
N GLY A 31 2.62 -7.64 -2.00
CA GLY A 31 2.98 -7.46 -3.40
C GLY A 31 3.89 -6.25 -3.63
N LEU A 32 3.94 -5.80 -4.88
CA LEU A 32 4.79 -4.69 -5.31
C LEU A 32 3.98 -3.42 -5.54
N HIS A 33 4.39 -2.33 -4.91
CA HIS A 33 3.68 -1.06 -4.95
C HIS A 33 4.59 0.09 -5.37
N ILE A 34 4.02 1.12 -5.98
CA ILE A 34 4.72 2.34 -6.36
C ILE A 34 4.10 3.54 -5.67
N LEU A 35 4.91 4.34 -4.96
CA LEU A 35 4.54 5.67 -4.46
C LEU A 35 5.24 6.72 -5.32
N ALA A 36 4.50 7.32 -6.23
CA ALA A 36 5.00 8.34 -7.12
C ALA A 36 4.58 9.77 -6.70
N GLY A 37 5.36 10.76 -7.09
CA GLY A 37 5.06 12.17 -6.82
C GLY A 37 6.22 13.09 -7.19
N ALA A 38 5.97 14.39 -7.29
CA ALA A 38 6.99 15.38 -7.58
C ALA A 38 8.12 15.36 -6.51
N PRO A 39 9.34 15.79 -6.84
CA PRO A 39 10.40 15.95 -5.86
C PRO A 39 9.98 16.88 -4.71
N LYS A 40 10.39 16.52 -3.48
CA LYS A 40 10.14 17.30 -2.25
C LYS A 40 8.67 17.50 -1.88
N ILE A 41 7.76 16.63 -2.37
CA ILE A 41 6.33 16.71 -2.06
C ILE A 41 5.95 16.08 -0.71
N GLY A 42 6.86 15.31 -0.09
CA GLY A 42 6.61 14.63 1.19
C GLY A 42 6.43 13.10 1.09
N LYS A 43 6.81 12.47 -0.04
CA LYS A 43 6.73 10.99 -0.21
C LYS A 43 7.53 10.23 0.85
N SER A 44 8.77 10.65 1.11
CA SER A 44 9.63 9.97 2.09
C SER A 44 9.10 10.10 3.52
N TRP A 45 8.42 11.22 3.85
CA TRP A 45 7.70 11.37 5.12
C TRP A 45 6.54 10.39 5.23
N LEU A 46 5.72 10.28 4.18
CA LEU A 46 4.61 9.33 4.14
C LEU A 46 5.08 7.88 4.26
N ALA A 47 6.15 7.53 3.54
CA ALA A 47 6.70 6.17 3.57
C ALA A 47 7.35 5.83 4.92
N LEU A 48 8.05 6.78 5.54
CA LEU A 48 8.66 6.58 6.86
C LEU A 48 7.58 6.43 7.93
N TRP A 49 6.53 7.27 7.89
CA TRP A 49 5.40 7.14 8.80
C TRP A 49 4.63 5.82 8.60
N LEU A 50 4.44 5.37 7.37
CA LEU A 50 3.88 4.04 7.10
C LEU A 50 4.72 2.93 7.76
N CYS A 51 6.06 2.99 7.63
CA CYS A 51 6.95 2.03 8.28
C CYS A 51 6.79 2.03 9.80
N LEU A 52 6.64 3.21 10.42
CA LEU A 52 6.37 3.33 11.85
C LEU A 52 5.03 2.70 12.23
N CYS A 53 3.96 2.97 11.47
CA CYS A 53 2.65 2.36 11.71
C CYS A 53 2.71 0.82 11.67
N ILE A 54 3.38 0.25 10.66
CA ILE A 54 3.56 -1.21 10.53
C ILE A 54 4.40 -1.75 11.69
N ALA A 55 5.53 -1.12 12.02
CA ALA A 55 6.44 -1.58 13.06
C ALA A 55 5.80 -1.54 14.45
N GLN A 56 4.92 -0.59 14.71
CA GLN A 56 4.21 -0.40 15.98
C GLN A 56 2.83 -1.08 16.01
N GLY A 57 2.30 -1.54 14.87
CA GLY A 57 0.93 -2.06 14.77
C GLY A 57 -0.13 -0.98 14.95
N GLN A 58 0.20 0.26 14.62
CA GLN A 58 -0.72 1.39 14.68
C GLN A 58 -1.45 1.57 13.35
N ALA A 59 -2.70 2.04 13.41
CA ALA A 59 -3.47 2.30 12.20
C ALA A 59 -2.81 3.39 11.34
N LEU A 60 -2.79 3.15 10.03
CA LEU A 60 -2.46 4.17 9.03
C LEU A 60 -3.76 4.93 8.72
N TRP A 61 -3.94 6.14 9.26
CA TRP A 61 -5.21 6.85 9.24
C TRP A 61 -6.33 6.01 9.87
N ASN A 62 -7.35 5.64 9.05
CA ASN A 62 -8.48 4.80 9.46
C ASN A 62 -8.30 3.32 9.06
N PHE A 63 -7.17 2.97 8.44
CA PHE A 63 -6.89 1.61 7.96
C PHE A 63 -6.11 0.85 9.04
N ALA A 64 -6.66 -0.25 9.54
CA ALA A 64 -5.95 -1.13 10.45
C ALA A 64 -4.69 -1.69 9.78
N THR A 65 -3.60 -1.86 10.53
CA THR A 65 -2.35 -2.41 9.97
C THR A 65 -2.01 -3.76 10.58
N THR A 66 -1.36 -4.59 9.77
CA THR A 66 -0.72 -5.82 10.25
C THR A 66 0.66 -5.48 10.78
N GLN A 67 0.88 -5.70 12.10
CA GLN A 67 2.17 -5.45 12.72
C GLN A 67 3.25 -6.39 12.19
N GLY A 68 4.45 -5.85 11.98
CA GLY A 68 5.63 -6.60 11.57
C GLY A 68 6.87 -5.71 11.45
N GLU A 69 8.02 -6.32 11.19
CA GLU A 69 9.23 -5.55 10.94
C GLU A 69 9.17 -4.83 9.59
N ALA A 70 9.85 -3.68 9.50
CA ALA A 70 9.97 -2.91 8.28
C ALA A 70 11.44 -2.60 7.97
N LEU A 71 11.83 -2.73 6.69
CA LEU A 71 13.13 -2.31 6.17
C LEU A 71 12.97 -1.09 5.28
N TYR A 72 13.67 0.00 5.61
CA TYR A 72 13.69 1.21 4.81
C TYR A 72 15.08 1.43 4.18
N LEU A 73 15.19 1.24 2.87
CA LEU A 73 16.38 1.58 2.10
C LEU A 73 16.33 3.06 1.71
N SER A 74 16.95 3.92 2.52
CA SER A 74 17.00 5.38 2.33
C SER A 74 18.27 5.79 1.57
N LEU A 75 18.27 5.60 0.26
CA LEU A 75 19.46 5.64 -0.58
C LEU A 75 19.88 7.06 -1.02
N GLU A 76 19.12 8.07 -0.62
CA GLU A 76 19.42 9.49 -0.89
C GLU A 76 19.70 10.29 0.39
N ASP A 77 19.58 9.66 1.56
CA ASP A 77 19.74 10.32 2.84
C ASP A 77 20.93 9.76 3.64
N SER A 78 21.33 10.47 4.67
CA SER A 78 22.29 10.01 5.69
C SER A 78 21.53 9.51 6.93
N PHE A 79 22.18 8.66 7.75
CA PHE A 79 21.61 8.25 9.04
C PHE A 79 21.25 9.43 9.94
N GLN A 80 22.06 10.49 9.94
CA GLN A 80 21.76 11.70 10.70
C GLN A 80 20.42 12.34 10.27
N ARG A 81 20.15 12.42 8.96
CA ARG A 81 18.89 12.97 8.47
C ARG A 81 17.68 12.08 8.77
N ILE A 82 17.87 10.75 8.68
CA ILE A 82 16.85 9.77 9.07
C ILE A 82 16.54 9.92 10.57
N GLN A 83 17.56 10.03 11.42
CA GLN A 83 17.42 10.22 12.86
C GLN A 83 16.63 11.51 13.17
N THR A 84 16.96 12.64 12.51
CA THR A 84 16.19 13.88 12.68
C THR A 84 14.72 13.68 12.35
N ARG A 85 14.41 13.03 11.22
CA ARG A 85 13.02 12.74 10.84
C ARG A 85 12.32 11.81 11.81
N LEU A 86 13.02 10.83 12.40
CA LEU A 86 12.43 9.97 13.41
C LEU A 86 12.03 10.76 14.66
N PHE A 87 12.87 11.68 15.12
CA PHE A 87 12.53 12.55 16.25
C PHE A 87 11.30 13.43 15.98
N ASP A 88 11.10 13.85 14.71
CA ASP A 88 9.91 14.61 14.32
C ASP A 88 8.63 13.76 14.32
N LEU A 89 8.74 12.44 14.08
CA LEU A 89 7.61 11.52 13.91
C LEU A 89 7.24 10.75 15.19
N THR A 90 8.21 10.47 16.06
CA THR A 90 7.98 9.63 17.24
C THR A 90 8.98 9.90 18.35
N GLU A 91 8.52 9.85 19.60
CA GLU A 91 9.38 9.88 20.79
C GLU A 91 10.02 8.52 21.07
N ASP A 92 9.37 7.43 20.64
CA ASP A 92 9.80 6.04 20.90
C ASP A 92 9.84 5.24 19.58
N ALA A 93 11.04 5.18 18.99
CA ALA A 93 11.27 4.45 17.76
C ALA A 93 11.36 2.94 18.00
N PRO A 94 10.57 2.11 17.31
CA PRO A 94 10.54 0.67 17.52
C PRO A 94 11.82 0.00 17.00
N PRO A 95 12.36 -1.02 17.70
CA PRO A 95 13.54 -1.78 17.25
C PRO A 95 13.27 -2.62 15.99
N THR A 96 12.00 -2.76 15.60
CA THR A 96 11.53 -3.50 14.44
C THR A 96 11.53 -2.68 13.15
N LEU A 97 11.97 -1.41 13.19
CA LEU A 97 12.17 -0.56 12.01
C LEU A 97 13.67 -0.43 11.71
N HIS A 98 14.08 -0.97 10.57
CA HIS A 98 15.47 -1.06 10.15
C HIS A 98 15.78 -0.12 8.99
N PHE A 99 17.02 0.42 8.95
CA PHE A 99 17.45 1.36 7.92
C PHE A 99 18.74 0.91 7.25
N ALA A 100 18.81 1.10 5.93
CA ALA A 100 20.06 1.05 5.18
C ALA A 100 20.17 2.28 4.27
N ILE A 101 21.38 2.86 4.17
CA ILE A 101 21.66 4.03 3.31
C ILE A 101 22.48 3.66 2.07
N LEU A 102 22.89 2.41 1.97
CA LEU A 102 23.61 1.83 0.84
C LEU A 102 22.99 0.49 0.50
N ALA A 103 22.83 0.24 -0.79
CA ALA A 103 22.40 -1.04 -1.33
C ALA A 103 22.99 -1.22 -2.74
N ASP A 104 23.10 -2.47 -3.16
CA ASP A 104 23.45 -2.81 -4.53
C ASP A 104 22.32 -2.43 -5.51
N THR A 105 22.63 -2.48 -6.81
CA THR A 105 21.59 -2.27 -7.83
C THR A 105 20.84 -3.59 -8.08
N LEU A 106 19.65 -3.49 -8.73
CA LEU A 106 18.80 -4.63 -9.07
C LEU A 106 19.55 -5.73 -9.85
N LYS A 107 20.50 -5.36 -10.70
CA LYS A 107 21.30 -6.33 -11.48
C LYS A 107 22.53 -6.86 -10.74
N HIS A 108 22.90 -6.28 -9.61
CA HIS A 108 24.18 -6.56 -8.95
C HIS A 108 24.05 -7.00 -7.49
N GLY A 109 22.89 -7.50 -7.07
CA GLY A 109 22.78 -8.16 -5.77
C GLY A 109 21.73 -7.60 -4.82
N LEU A 110 20.94 -6.58 -5.18
CA LEU A 110 19.91 -6.03 -4.29
C LEU A 110 18.89 -7.09 -3.86
N GLU A 111 18.45 -7.95 -4.78
CA GLU A 111 17.50 -9.03 -4.44
C GLU A 111 18.08 -9.94 -3.36
N GLN A 112 19.37 -10.33 -3.50
CA GLN A 112 20.06 -11.18 -2.54
C GLN A 112 20.23 -10.50 -1.18
N GLN A 113 20.55 -9.19 -1.17
CA GLN A 113 20.65 -8.42 0.08
C GLN A 113 19.32 -8.38 0.83
N ILE A 114 18.21 -8.13 0.13
CA ILE A 114 16.88 -8.16 0.72
C ILE A 114 16.53 -9.57 1.19
N GLU A 115 16.77 -10.61 0.39
CA GLU A 115 16.52 -12.01 0.77
C GLU A 115 17.29 -12.41 2.03
N GLN A 116 18.57 -12.00 2.16
CA GLN A 116 19.36 -12.24 3.35
C GLN A 116 18.72 -11.55 4.57
N PHE A 117 18.36 -10.27 4.44
CA PHE A 117 17.69 -9.53 5.51
C PHE A 117 16.39 -10.23 5.94
N LEU A 118 15.54 -10.64 4.98
CA LEU A 118 14.29 -11.34 5.27
C LEU A 118 14.48 -12.71 5.94
N THR A 119 15.64 -13.33 5.73
CA THR A 119 15.99 -14.58 6.39
C THR A 119 16.41 -14.35 7.85
N GLU A 120 17.11 -13.26 8.12
CA GLU A 120 17.53 -12.84 9.46
C GLU A 120 16.35 -12.20 10.24
N HIS A 121 15.36 -11.62 9.54
CA HIS A 121 14.19 -10.92 10.06
C HIS A 121 12.88 -11.50 9.48
N PRO A 122 12.48 -12.71 9.87
CA PRO A 122 11.36 -13.43 9.23
C PRO A 122 9.98 -12.80 9.50
N THR A 123 9.87 -11.86 10.44
CA THR A 123 8.64 -11.11 10.73
C THR A 123 8.50 -9.83 9.91
N THR A 124 9.43 -9.58 8.96
CA THR A 124 9.36 -8.42 8.06
C THR A 124 8.11 -8.50 7.17
N LYS A 125 7.35 -7.42 7.15
CA LYS A 125 6.14 -7.26 6.33
C LYS A 125 6.28 -6.20 5.25
N LEU A 126 7.18 -5.22 5.45
CA LEU A 126 7.33 -4.09 4.54
C LEU A 126 8.81 -3.85 4.20
N VAL A 127 9.10 -3.69 2.91
CA VAL A 127 10.39 -3.16 2.42
C VAL A 127 10.11 -1.90 1.61
N VAL A 128 10.74 -0.78 1.99
CA VAL A 128 10.65 0.48 1.24
C VAL A 128 11.97 0.76 0.54
N ILE A 129 11.91 1.13 -0.74
CA ILE A 129 13.09 1.52 -1.53
C ILE A 129 12.94 3.00 -1.95
N ASP A 130 13.70 3.88 -1.31
CA ASP A 130 13.71 5.34 -1.55
C ASP A 130 15.08 5.80 -2.05
N THR A 131 15.26 5.93 -3.36
CA THR A 131 14.31 5.84 -4.45
C THR A 131 14.65 4.71 -5.43
N LEU A 132 13.66 4.26 -6.21
CA LEU A 132 13.87 3.29 -7.28
C LEU A 132 15.02 3.71 -8.23
N GLN A 133 15.19 5.01 -8.50
CA GLN A 133 16.23 5.53 -9.38
C GLN A 133 17.65 5.14 -8.92
N ARG A 134 17.88 4.98 -7.61
CA ARG A 134 19.20 4.68 -7.03
C ARG A 134 19.60 3.22 -7.20
N VAL A 135 18.63 2.33 -7.32
CA VAL A 135 18.88 0.88 -7.47
C VAL A 135 18.76 0.40 -8.91
N ARG A 136 18.33 1.28 -9.83
CA ARG A 136 18.31 0.98 -11.27
C ARG A 136 19.73 0.91 -11.82
N SER A 137 19.95 -0.05 -12.69
CA SER A 137 21.21 -0.11 -13.44
C SER A 137 21.22 1.00 -14.49
N ALA A 138 22.36 1.68 -14.65
CA ALA A 138 22.58 2.58 -15.78
C ALA A 138 22.55 1.75 -17.08
N GLY A 139 21.44 1.78 -17.78
CA GLY A 139 21.26 1.12 -19.09
C GLY A 139 21.29 2.14 -20.22
N SER A 140 21.69 1.71 -21.43
CA SER A 140 21.58 2.54 -22.64
C SER A 140 20.09 2.85 -22.94
N ASP A 141 19.82 4.09 -23.34
CA ASP A 141 18.47 4.64 -23.57
C ASP A 141 17.58 3.87 -24.56
N SER A 142 18.13 2.90 -25.28
CA SER A 142 17.43 2.22 -26.39
C SER A 142 16.38 1.18 -25.96
N ASN A 143 16.27 0.80 -24.66
CA ASN A 143 15.34 -0.24 -24.20
C ASN A 143 14.85 -0.04 -22.74
N LEU A 144 14.61 1.21 -22.34
CA LEU A 144 14.16 1.56 -20.99
C LEU A 144 12.93 0.76 -20.54
N TYR A 145 11.97 0.55 -21.43
CA TYR A 145 10.75 -0.21 -21.15
C TYR A 145 11.01 -1.67 -20.74
N ALA A 146 11.81 -2.38 -21.54
CA ALA A 146 12.08 -3.80 -21.27
C ALA A 146 12.94 -3.98 -20.01
N ASN A 147 13.89 -3.07 -19.77
CA ASN A 147 14.72 -3.08 -18.60
C ASN A 147 13.92 -2.78 -17.33
N ASP A 148 13.03 -1.79 -17.38
CA ASP A 148 12.16 -1.42 -16.28
C ASP A 148 11.24 -2.58 -15.86
N TYR A 149 10.61 -3.23 -16.83
CA TYR A 149 9.73 -4.37 -16.59
C TYR A 149 10.49 -5.57 -15.99
N GLN A 150 11.70 -5.85 -16.48
CA GLN A 150 12.53 -6.94 -15.97
C GLN A 150 13.04 -6.66 -14.56
N ASP A 151 13.57 -5.44 -14.31
CA ASP A 151 14.13 -5.04 -13.02
C ASP A 151 13.06 -5.07 -11.92
N ILE A 152 11.86 -4.55 -12.21
CA ILE A 152 10.73 -4.57 -11.26
C ILE A 152 10.16 -5.97 -11.10
N GLY A 153 10.15 -6.78 -12.16
CA GLY A 153 9.71 -8.16 -12.11
C GLY A 153 10.50 -9.03 -11.12
N LEU A 154 11.77 -8.69 -10.83
CA LEU A 154 12.55 -9.36 -9.76
C LEU A 154 11.95 -9.05 -8.38
N LEU A 155 11.70 -7.78 -8.09
CA LEU A 155 11.12 -7.35 -6.80
C LEU A 155 9.69 -7.86 -6.63
N LYS A 156 8.90 -7.91 -7.72
CA LYS A 156 7.55 -8.50 -7.68
C LYS A 156 7.61 -9.97 -7.27
N ARG A 157 8.47 -10.76 -7.92
CA ARG A 157 8.63 -12.19 -7.57
C ARG A 157 9.13 -12.39 -6.13
N LEU A 158 9.99 -11.49 -5.65
CA LEU A 158 10.46 -11.51 -4.27
C LEU A 158 9.30 -11.25 -3.30
N ALA A 159 8.50 -10.20 -3.54
CA ALA A 159 7.34 -9.85 -2.73
C ALA A 159 6.36 -11.03 -2.65
N ASP A 160 6.03 -11.64 -3.81
CA ASP A 160 5.11 -12.77 -3.91
C ASP A 160 5.62 -14.02 -3.16
N ARG A 161 6.93 -14.35 -3.31
CA ARG A 161 7.52 -15.52 -2.64
C ARG A 161 7.59 -15.37 -1.13
N ARG A 162 7.80 -14.16 -0.65
CA ARG A 162 8.02 -13.86 0.79
C ARG A 162 6.75 -13.38 1.50
N HIS A 163 5.65 -13.19 0.77
CA HIS A 163 4.39 -12.67 1.32
C HIS A 163 4.59 -11.35 2.09
N ILE A 164 5.26 -10.39 1.43
CA ILE A 164 5.54 -9.05 1.95
C ILE A 164 5.08 -7.99 0.96
N ALA A 165 4.95 -6.76 1.43
CA ALA A 165 4.83 -5.61 0.55
C ALA A 165 6.21 -5.00 0.27
N ILE A 166 6.47 -4.64 -0.99
CA ILE A 166 7.62 -3.82 -1.39
C ILE A 166 7.08 -2.51 -1.96
N LEU A 167 7.44 -1.38 -1.34
CA LEU A 167 7.04 -0.05 -1.76
C LEU A 167 8.20 0.68 -2.42
N LEU A 168 8.06 1.00 -3.71
CA LEU A 168 9.04 1.75 -4.49
C LEU A 168 8.68 3.23 -4.51
N ILE A 169 9.57 4.09 -4.02
CA ILE A 169 9.40 5.53 -4.16
C ILE A 169 9.96 5.97 -5.51
N HIS A 170 9.13 6.71 -6.27
CA HIS A 170 9.45 7.11 -7.61
C HIS A 170 9.08 8.56 -7.90
N HIS A 171 9.67 9.16 -8.95
CA HIS A 171 9.39 10.52 -9.36
C HIS A 171 8.41 10.58 -10.53
N LEU A 172 7.58 11.63 -10.57
CA LEU A 172 6.73 11.92 -11.72
C LEU A 172 7.53 12.60 -12.83
N ARG A 173 7.08 12.42 -14.08
CA ARG A 173 7.56 13.23 -15.22
C ARG A 173 7.13 14.68 -15.04
N LYS A 174 7.87 15.59 -15.70
CA LYS A 174 7.52 17.02 -15.70
C LYS A 174 6.34 17.34 -16.63
N LEU A 175 5.97 16.44 -17.52
CA LEU A 175 4.80 16.61 -18.40
C LEU A 175 3.53 16.50 -17.56
N HIS A 176 2.65 17.48 -17.72
CA HIS A 176 1.33 17.46 -17.12
C HIS A 176 0.40 16.55 -17.94
N ASP A 177 -0.35 15.71 -17.29
CA ASP A 177 -1.40 14.86 -17.87
C ASP A 177 -2.64 15.00 -16.97
N ASP A 178 -3.82 14.92 -17.56
CA ASP A 178 -5.08 14.99 -16.82
C ASP A 178 -5.27 13.77 -15.91
N ASP A 179 -4.72 12.61 -16.32
CA ASP A 179 -4.64 11.43 -15.47
C ASP A 179 -3.29 11.39 -14.71
N PRO A 180 -3.29 11.52 -13.38
CA PRO A 180 -2.08 11.45 -12.57
C PRO A 180 -1.26 10.17 -12.78
N MET A 181 -1.89 9.05 -13.11
CA MET A 181 -1.22 7.77 -13.34
C MET A 181 -0.30 7.79 -14.56
N ASN A 182 -0.66 8.56 -15.60
CA ASN A 182 0.15 8.75 -16.80
C ASN A 182 1.41 9.58 -16.55
N MET A 183 1.49 10.31 -15.43
CA MET A 183 2.62 11.15 -15.07
C MET A 183 3.79 10.36 -14.46
N ILE A 184 3.64 9.07 -14.17
CA ILE A 184 4.69 8.25 -13.59
C ILE A 184 5.88 8.22 -14.56
N SER A 185 7.05 8.63 -14.06
CA SER A 185 8.28 8.72 -14.85
C SER A 185 8.77 7.32 -15.20
N GLY A 186 9.09 7.09 -16.47
CA GLY A 186 9.50 5.78 -16.98
C GLY A 186 8.53 5.27 -18.04
N SER A 187 8.47 4.00 -18.24
CA SER A 187 7.55 3.39 -19.20
C SER A 187 6.23 3.02 -18.51
N THR A 188 5.16 2.89 -19.29
CA THR A 188 3.91 2.23 -18.83
C THR A 188 4.17 0.82 -18.27
N GLY A 189 5.38 0.27 -18.48
CA GLY A 189 5.84 -0.99 -17.89
C GLY A 189 6.01 -0.96 -16.37
N LEU A 190 6.30 0.21 -15.78
CA LEU A 190 6.41 0.34 -14.33
C LEU A 190 5.07 0.14 -13.63
N SER A 191 4.07 0.93 -14.01
CA SER A 191 2.72 0.83 -13.45
C SER A 191 2.04 -0.51 -13.79
N GLY A 192 2.32 -1.05 -14.99
CA GLY A 192 1.78 -2.36 -15.40
C GLY A 192 2.37 -3.56 -14.64
N ALA A 193 3.58 -3.45 -14.08
CA ALA A 193 4.22 -4.51 -13.30
C ALA A 193 3.88 -4.45 -11.80
N ALA A 194 3.45 -3.31 -11.28
CA ALA A 194 3.06 -3.14 -9.89
C ALA A 194 1.63 -3.65 -9.64
N ASP A 195 1.37 -4.11 -8.42
CA ASP A 195 0.03 -4.52 -7.97
C ASP A 195 -0.82 -3.30 -7.62
N SER A 196 -0.21 -2.28 -7.02
CA SER A 196 -0.88 -1.01 -6.75
C SER A 196 0.04 0.18 -7.01
N THR A 197 -0.58 1.29 -7.35
CA THR A 197 0.10 2.55 -7.62
C THR A 197 -0.57 3.67 -6.84
N PHE A 198 0.25 4.47 -6.18
CA PHE A 198 -0.13 5.61 -5.38
C PHE A 198 0.54 6.86 -5.96
N VAL A 199 -0.23 7.88 -6.34
CA VAL A 199 0.30 9.14 -6.85
C VAL A 199 -0.03 10.27 -5.90
N LEU A 200 1.00 10.80 -5.22
CA LEU A 200 0.87 11.95 -4.33
C LEU A 200 1.03 13.24 -5.16
N GLN A 201 -0.01 14.08 -5.15
CA GLN A 201 -0.07 15.31 -5.94
C GLN A 201 -0.55 16.48 -5.09
N LYS A 202 0.15 17.62 -5.17
CA LYS A 202 -0.26 18.90 -4.58
C LYS A 202 -0.67 19.87 -5.68
N SER A 203 -1.66 20.72 -5.43
CA SER A 203 -2.07 21.79 -6.35
C SER A 203 -0.98 22.85 -6.55
N SER A 204 -0.16 23.08 -5.53
CA SER A 204 1.02 23.96 -5.59
C SER A 204 2.09 23.49 -4.59
N ARG A 205 3.34 23.97 -4.74
CA ARG A 205 4.43 23.61 -3.80
C ARG A 205 4.20 24.10 -2.37
N LEU A 206 3.45 25.17 -2.19
CA LEU A 206 3.16 25.78 -0.90
C LEU A 206 1.87 25.23 -0.27
N ALA A 207 1.11 24.40 -1.00
CA ALA A 207 -0.10 23.81 -0.45
C ALA A 207 0.25 22.76 0.60
N ASN A 208 -0.40 22.80 1.75
CA ASN A 208 -0.31 21.73 2.77
C ASN A 208 -1.21 20.54 2.41
N ILE A 209 -2.17 20.74 1.50
CA ILE A 209 -3.12 19.72 1.06
C ILE A 209 -2.60 19.03 -0.20
N ALA A 210 -2.71 17.70 -0.22
CA ALA A 210 -2.41 16.84 -1.35
C ALA A 210 -3.53 15.84 -1.60
N SER A 211 -3.61 15.36 -2.84
CA SER A 211 -4.39 14.19 -3.20
C SER A 211 -3.46 13.00 -3.37
N LEU A 212 -3.80 11.88 -2.74
CA LEU A 212 -3.18 10.59 -2.98
C LEU A 212 -4.15 9.74 -3.81
N HIS A 213 -3.85 9.62 -5.11
CA HIS A 213 -4.62 8.79 -6.03
C HIS A 213 -4.13 7.35 -5.89
N CYS A 214 -5.05 6.42 -5.62
CA CYS A 214 -4.75 5.01 -5.37
C CYS A 214 -5.45 4.16 -6.41
N THR A 215 -4.74 3.26 -7.07
CA THR A 215 -5.28 2.27 -8.00
C THR A 215 -4.50 0.96 -7.89
N GLY A 216 -5.13 -0.18 -8.12
CA GLY A 216 -4.46 -1.47 -8.04
C GLY A 216 -5.37 -2.65 -8.41
N ARG A 217 -4.77 -3.84 -8.42
CA ARG A 217 -5.47 -5.09 -8.76
C ARG A 217 -6.40 -5.55 -7.65
N ASP A 218 -5.95 -5.38 -6.39
CA ASP A 218 -6.63 -5.88 -5.19
C ASP A 218 -7.21 -4.77 -4.33
N ILE A 219 -7.10 -3.51 -4.78
CA ILE A 219 -7.64 -2.33 -4.10
C ILE A 219 -8.62 -1.59 -5.02
N ALA A 220 -9.62 -0.97 -4.41
CA ALA A 220 -10.54 -0.11 -5.16
C ALA A 220 -9.85 1.21 -5.54
N ASP A 221 -10.14 1.72 -6.73
CA ASP A 221 -9.74 3.07 -7.11
C ASP A 221 -10.33 4.09 -6.14
N ARG A 222 -9.47 4.93 -5.57
CA ARG A 222 -9.87 5.99 -4.65
C ARG A 222 -8.90 7.16 -4.66
N THR A 223 -9.36 8.29 -4.19
CA THR A 223 -8.54 9.45 -3.92
C THR A 223 -8.66 9.82 -2.44
N LEU A 224 -7.53 9.83 -1.74
CA LEU A 224 -7.42 10.29 -0.38
C LEU A 224 -6.94 11.74 -0.39
N LYS A 225 -7.69 12.64 0.26
CA LYS A 225 -7.27 14.02 0.47
C LYS A 225 -6.52 14.11 1.78
N LEU A 226 -5.28 14.54 1.70
CA LEU A 226 -4.35 14.54 2.82
C LEU A 226 -3.90 15.96 3.13
N GLU A 227 -3.67 16.26 4.41
CA GLU A 227 -3.04 17.47 4.90
C GLU A 227 -1.71 17.15 5.56
N PHE A 228 -0.66 17.87 5.16
CA PHE A 228 0.67 17.73 5.76
C PHE A 228 0.77 18.60 7.01
N GLY A 229 1.02 17.99 8.17
CA GLY A 229 1.28 18.68 9.41
C GLY A 229 2.70 19.29 9.39
N GLU A 230 2.81 20.60 9.61
CA GLU A 230 4.10 21.30 9.61
C GLU A 230 4.92 21.02 10.87
N GLU A 231 4.26 20.71 11.99
CA GLU A 231 4.91 20.44 13.27
C GLU A 231 5.27 18.97 13.45
N ASP A 232 4.36 18.05 13.06
CA ASP A 232 4.51 16.62 13.27
C ASP A 232 4.97 15.86 12.02
N HIS A 233 5.09 16.53 10.88
CA HIS A 233 5.49 15.99 9.58
C HIS A 233 4.65 14.79 9.11
N ILE A 234 3.45 14.61 9.66
CA ILE A 234 2.53 13.53 9.34
C ILE A 234 1.48 13.99 8.32
N TRP A 235 1.18 13.13 7.37
CA TRP A 235 0.06 13.28 6.46
C TRP A 235 -1.23 12.85 7.17
N LYS A 236 -2.16 13.77 7.41
CA LYS A 236 -3.47 13.52 8.04
C LYS A 236 -4.53 13.32 6.98
N LEU A 237 -5.37 12.29 7.13
CA LEU A 237 -6.48 12.04 6.21
C LEU A 237 -7.63 13.02 6.49
N LEU A 238 -8.02 13.78 5.47
CA LEU A 238 -9.17 14.69 5.51
C LEU A 238 -10.42 14.03 4.93
N GLU A 239 -10.29 13.41 3.75
CA GLU A 239 -11.41 12.83 3.00
C GLU A 239 -10.95 11.55 2.26
N ASP A 240 -11.85 10.57 2.15
CA ASP A 240 -11.70 9.39 1.30
C ASP A 240 -12.87 9.36 0.30
N SER A 241 -12.57 9.37 -1.01
CA SER A 241 -13.60 9.36 -2.06
C SER A 241 -14.48 8.10 -2.03
N LYS A 242 -14.00 6.99 -1.46
CA LYS A 242 -14.76 5.75 -1.30
C LYS A 242 -15.89 5.93 -0.28
N THR A 243 -15.64 6.70 0.78
CA THR A 243 -16.66 6.98 1.81
C THR A 243 -17.71 7.99 1.33
N CYS A 244 -17.35 8.86 0.36
CA CYS A 244 -18.27 9.84 -0.22
C CYS A 244 -19.21 9.27 -1.29
N SER A 245 -18.90 8.11 -1.88
CA SER A 245 -19.68 7.46 -2.94
C SER A 245 -20.69 6.42 -2.42
N GLY A 246 -21.35 6.70 -1.28
CA GLY A 246 -22.42 5.88 -0.72
C GLY A 246 -21.98 4.45 -0.36
N ALA A 247 -22.41 3.96 0.78
CA ALA A 247 -22.07 2.63 1.31
C ALA A 247 -21.91 1.58 0.21
N SER A 248 -20.71 1.03 0.09
CA SER A 248 -20.40 -0.02 -0.88
C SER A 248 -21.48 -1.12 -0.81
N ARG A 249 -22.16 -1.40 -1.91
CA ARG A 249 -23.17 -2.49 -2.03
C ARG A 249 -22.65 -3.83 -1.45
N ILE A 250 -21.33 -4.04 -1.41
CA ILE A 250 -20.72 -5.27 -0.89
C ILE A 250 -20.73 -5.30 0.65
N SER A 251 -20.53 -4.17 1.33
CA SER A 251 -20.65 -4.12 2.80
C SER A 251 -22.09 -4.22 3.25
N THR A 252 -23.03 -3.64 2.49
CA THR A 252 -24.47 -3.75 2.75
C THR A 252 -24.95 -5.19 2.56
N LEU A 253 -24.58 -5.87 1.46
CA LEU A 253 -24.88 -7.29 1.23
C LEU A 253 -24.26 -8.21 2.29
N ARG A 254 -23.07 -7.90 2.79
CA ARG A 254 -22.41 -8.69 3.84
C ARG A 254 -23.06 -8.47 5.20
N ILE A 255 -23.54 -7.26 5.49
CA ILE A 255 -24.31 -6.93 6.69
C ILE A 255 -25.71 -7.56 6.58
N GLU A 256 -26.37 -7.50 5.43
CA GLU A 256 -27.66 -8.14 5.18
C GLU A 256 -27.58 -9.66 5.29
N ASN A 257 -26.52 -10.30 4.75
CA ASN A 257 -26.30 -11.74 4.91
C ASN A 257 -26.01 -12.13 6.37
N LEU A 258 -25.17 -11.36 7.09
CA LEU A 258 -24.92 -11.58 8.51
C LEU A 258 -26.18 -11.34 9.37
N LEU A 259 -26.98 -10.34 9.05
CA LEU A 259 -28.28 -10.10 9.70
C LEU A 259 -29.28 -11.22 9.39
N SER A 260 -29.32 -11.73 8.16
CA SER A 260 -30.15 -12.87 7.77
C SER A 260 -29.74 -14.16 8.48
N GLU A 261 -28.42 -14.43 8.63
CA GLU A 261 -27.90 -15.54 9.42
C GLU A 261 -28.21 -15.42 10.91
N LEU A 262 -28.14 -14.20 11.46
CA LEU A 262 -28.47 -13.92 12.85
C LEU A 262 -30.00 -14.06 13.10
N LEU A 263 -30.82 -13.64 12.15
CA LEU A 263 -32.28 -13.76 12.22
C LEU A 263 -32.74 -15.22 12.07
N GLN A 264 -32.03 -16.04 11.29
CA GLN A 264 -32.32 -17.49 11.20
C GLN A 264 -31.96 -18.27 12.48
N LYS A 265 -31.06 -17.71 13.34
CA LYS A 265 -30.73 -18.27 14.67
C LYS A 265 -31.60 -17.71 15.79
N GLU A 266 -32.85 -17.42 15.51
CA GLU A 266 -33.82 -16.65 16.33
C GLU A 266 -34.11 -17.17 17.76
N SER A 267 -33.52 -18.24 18.24
CA SER A 267 -33.81 -18.77 19.58
C SER A 267 -32.96 -18.17 20.72
N GLU A 268 -31.92 -17.37 20.45
CA GLU A 268 -30.95 -16.89 21.47
C GLU A 268 -30.65 -15.38 21.49
N ILE A 269 -31.38 -14.55 20.75
CA ILE A 269 -31.07 -13.10 20.73
C ILE A 269 -31.65 -12.42 21.97
N SER A 270 -30.79 -11.83 22.81
CA SER A 270 -31.18 -11.10 24.01
C SER A 270 -32.00 -9.83 23.69
N ALA A 271 -32.93 -9.46 24.60
CA ALA A 271 -33.80 -8.27 24.44
C ALA A 271 -33.04 -6.95 24.09
N PRO A 272 -31.82 -6.66 24.59
CA PRO A 272 -31.01 -5.51 24.18
C PRO A 272 -30.60 -5.50 22.71
N ALA A 273 -30.39 -6.67 22.09
CA ALA A 273 -30.00 -6.78 20.69
C ALA A 273 -31.18 -6.51 19.75
N LYS A 274 -32.40 -6.93 20.14
CA LYS A 274 -33.64 -6.60 19.42
C LYS A 274 -33.92 -5.09 19.43
N ALA A 275 -33.73 -4.43 20.58
CA ALA A 275 -33.90 -2.98 20.71
C ALA A 275 -32.86 -2.15 19.91
N LEU A 276 -31.69 -2.74 19.62
CA LEU A 276 -30.68 -2.10 18.77
C LEU A 276 -31.04 -2.23 17.28
N LEU A 277 -31.57 -3.36 16.86
CA LEU A 277 -32.06 -3.61 15.49
C LEU A 277 -33.23 -2.70 15.12
N GLU A 278 -34.20 -2.50 16.04
CA GLU A 278 -35.31 -1.55 15.84
C GLU A 278 -34.88 -0.08 15.75
N LYS A 279 -33.68 0.27 16.27
CA LYS A 279 -33.13 1.62 16.14
C LYS A 279 -32.39 1.85 14.81
N ILE A 280 -31.95 0.79 14.15
CA ILE A 280 -31.22 0.86 12.87
C ILE A 280 -32.19 0.89 11.70
N ASP A 281 -33.37 0.31 11.84
CA ASP A 281 -34.47 0.38 10.84
C ASP A 281 -35.77 0.85 11.52
N PRO A 282 -35.94 2.18 11.74
CA PRO A 282 -37.12 2.73 12.36
C PRO A 282 -38.35 2.81 11.45
N ALA A 283 -38.25 2.42 10.18
CA ALA A 283 -39.33 2.42 9.22
C ALA A 283 -39.30 1.11 8.43
N GLY A 284 -39.91 0.07 8.97
CA GLY A 284 -40.32 -1.06 8.15
C GLY A 284 -41.15 -0.54 7.00
N SER A 285 -40.53 -0.33 5.84
CA SER A 285 -41.24 0.05 4.62
C SER A 285 -42.13 -1.11 4.20
N GLU A 286 -43.43 -1.01 4.51
CA GLU A 286 -44.45 -1.58 3.66
C GLU A 286 -44.26 -0.97 2.27
N ASP A 287 -43.63 -1.70 1.36
CA ASP A 287 -43.85 -1.64 -0.10
C ASP A 287 -42.80 -2.53 -0.77
N TRP A 288 -43.21 -3.77 -1.02
CA TRP A 288 -42.66 -4.63 -2.07
C TRP A 288 -43.80 -5.03 -3.01
#